data_4db1c84aee0762ffa595d454739ec427
#
_entry.id   4db1c84aee0762ffa595d454739ec427
#
_cell.length_a   1.000
_cell.length_b   1.000
_cell.length_c   1.000
_cell.angle_alpha   90.00
_cell.angle_beta   90.00
_cell.angle_gamma   90.00
#
_symmetry.space_group_name_H-M   'P 1'
#
loop_
_entity.id
_entity.type
_entity.pdbx_description
1 polymer ?
#
loop_
_entity_poly.entity_id
_entity_poly.type
_entity_poly.pdbx_seq_one_letter_code
_entity_poly.pdbx_strand_id
1 'polypeptide(L)'
;MLLAFVPLIVACGSTASKRPSGQGSLFTPSIASDSGHLAVGCGGTGGWSPSVMAAGLPGVLTQTQVQDAFTDLLADPKYRGELASSFLEEGPTTPWRVLRVDGDTYTLGLGRWTRKGPENGATVFEMRGHTGSWAWSGGGDCHLAPVLSAGSEWVHLTTLRQGLDRQSTHPSVGVTEQECASGRDPRPFLGTPISKETSTTVTGYWTATSPADNSSCVGRAPMNVSLRLASPLGQRKLLDGSTFPPTLVTRSSVAAGG
;
A
#
# COMPACT_ATOMS: atom_id res chain seq x y z
N MET A 1 56.62 37.00 -24.70
CA MET A 1 55.17 36.87 -24.88
C MET A 1 54.67 35.87 -23.85
N LEU A 2 54.29 36.36 -22.67
CA LEU A 2 53.84 35.56 -21.53
C LEU A 2 52.31 35.44 -21.61
N LEU A 3 51.81 34.23 -21.74
CA LEU A 3 50.39 33.92 -21.65
C LEU A 3 50.04 33.58 -20.19
N ALA A 4 49.29 34.48 -19.54
CA ALA A 4 48.76 34.25 -18.21
C ALA A 4 47.52 33.36 -18.28
N PHE A 5 47.58 32.20 -17.61
CA PHE A 5 46.44 31.29 -17.39
C PHE A 5 45.66 31.77 -16.16
N VAL A 6 44.43 32.17 -16.33
CA VAL A 6 43.48 32.46 -15.24
C VAL A 6 42.66 31.21 -14.98
N PRO A 7 42.66 30.61 -13.77
CA PRO A 7 41.79 29.49 -13.46
C PRO A 7 40.38 30.01 -13.16
N LEU A 8 39.38 29.55 -13.94
CA LEU A 8 37.98 29.73 -13.67
C LEU A 8 37.58 28.79 -12.50
N ILE A 9 37.35 29.33 -11.34
CA ILE A 9 36.73 28.61 -10.21
C ILE A 9 35.24 28.59 -10.45
N VAL A 10 34.71 27.41 -10.88
CA VAL A 10 33.28 27.16 -10.90
C VAL A 10 32.83 26.82 -9.50
N ALA A 11 32.26 27.79 -8.80
CA ALA A 11 31.56 27.55 -7.54
C ALA A 11 30.25 26.79 -7.82
N CYS A 12 30.25 25.50 -7.55
CA CYS A 12 29.00 24.72 -7.44
C CYS A 12 28.22 25.21 -6.22
N GLY A 13 27.34 26.18 -6.45
CA GLY A 13 26.36 26.62 -5.47
C GLY A 13 25.32 25.50 -5.28
N SER A 14 25.44 24.72 -4.21
CA SER A 14 24.39 23.85 -3.72
C SER A 14 23.21 24.70 -3.29
N THR A 15 22.24 24.90 -4.15
CA THR A 15 20.94 25.43 -3.75
C THR A 15 20.23 24.34 -2.93
N ALA A 16 20.39 24.42 -1.61
CA ALA A 16 19.55 23.70 -0.69
C ALA A 16 18.10 24.14 -0.97
N SER A 17 17.36 23.27 -1.65
CA SER A 17 15.93 23.42 -1.84
C SER A 17 15.29 23.46 -0.46
N LYS A 18 14.88 24.63 0.02
CA LYS A 18 14.02 24.78 1.19
C LYS A 18 12.72 24.07 0.86
N ARG A 19 12.56 22.82 1.36
CA ARG A 19 11.24 22.19 1.42
C ARG A 19 10.31 23.14 2.16
N PRO A 20 9.13 23.42 1.64
CA PRO A 20 8.11 24.15 2.39
C PRO A 20 7.85 23.31 3.66
N SER A 21 7.96 23.96 4.83
CA SER A 21 7.52 23.40 6.11
C SER A 21 6.04 23.03 5.96
N GLY A 22 5.78 21.72 5.80
CA GLY A 22 4.51 21.18 5.41
C GLY A 22 3.45 21.46 6.47
N GLN A 23 2.47 22.23 6.11
CA GLN A 23 1.14 21.98 6.60
C GLN A 23 0.77 20.59 6.07
N GLY A 24 0.67 19.60 6.99
CA GLY A 24 0.35 18.23 6.67
C GLY A 24 -0.88 18.19 5.77
N SER A 25 -0.71 17.69 4.55
CA SER A 25 -1.81 17.42 3.66
C SER A 25 -2.78 16.52 4.41
N LEU A 26 -3.97 17.02 4.68
CA LEU A 26 -5.03 16.23 5.30
C LEU A 26 -5.32 15.08 4.32
N PHE A 27 -4.83 13.89 4.67
CA PHE A 27 -5.19 12.69 3.93
C PHE A 27 -6.70 12.47 4.11
N THR A 28 -7.43 12.67 3.04
CA THR A 28 -8.80 12.18 2.94
C THR A 28 -8.70 10.90 2.13
N PRO A 29 -9.04 9.72 2.70
CA PRO A 29 -9.09 8.50 1.92
C PRO A 29 -9.90 8.76 0.67
N SER A 30 -9.33 8.55 -0.53
CA SER A 30 -10.09 8.76 -1.74
C SER A 30 -11.25 7.77 -1.74
N ILE A 31 -12.45 8.31 -1.56
CA ILE A 31 -13.68 7.53 -1.64
C ILE A 31 -13.89 7.29 -3.13
N ALA A 32 -13.83 6.04 -3.55
CA ALA A 32 -14.24 5.70 -4.91
C ALA A 32 -15.67 6.21 -5.09
N SER A 33 -15.97 6.73 -6.27
CA SER A 33 -17.30 7.27 -6.65
C SER A 33 -18.44 6.26 -6.51
N ASP A 34 -18.15 5.06 -6.12
CA ASP A 34 -19.00 3.90 -6.00
C ASP A 34 -19.49 3.78 -4.55
N SER A 35 -20.59 4.46 -4.23
CA SER A 35 -21.35 4.29 -2.97
C SER A 35 -20.59 4.51 -1.65
N GLY A 36 -19.57 5.37 -1.62
CA GLY A 36 -18.89 5.75 -0.38
C GLY A 36 -17.88 4.71 0.15
N HIS A 37 -17.55 3.71 -0.64
CA HIS A 37 -16.51 2.74 -0.30
C HIS A 37 -15.11 3.24 -0.67
N LEU A 38 -14.12 2.93 0.16
CA LEU A 38 -12.71 3.24 -0.14
C LEU A 38 -12.24 2.49 -1.38
N ALA A 39 -11.53 3.17 -2.27
CA ALA A 39 -10.73 2.49 -3.27
C ALA A 39 -9.58 1.74 -2.59
N VAL A 40 -9.24 0.57 -3.08
CA VAL A 40 -8.25 -0.34 -2.52
C VAL A 40 -7.25 -0.71 -3.59
N GLY A 41 -5.99 -0.86 -3.23
CA GLY A 41 -4.92 -1.28 -4.14
C GLY A 41 -3.79 -1.99 -3.42
N CYS A 42 -2.82 -2.46 -4.15
CA CYS A 42 -1.61 -3.03 -3.58
C CYS A 42 -0.74 -1.91 -2.99
N GLY A 43 -0.43 -2.01 -1.70
CA GLY A 43 0.33 -0.97 -1.00
C GLY A 43 -0.30 0.42 -1.03
N GLY A 44 -1.59 0.55 -1.37
CA GLY A 44 -2.28 1.83 -1.48
C GLY A 44 -2.15 2.51 -2.84
N THR A 45 -1.63 1.85 -3.86
CA THR A 45 -1.49 2.39 -5.22
C THR A 45 -2.47 1.73 -6.20
N GLY A 46 -2.80 2.43 -7.30
CA GLY A 46 -3.46 1.88 -8.47
C GLY A 46 -4.91 1.41 -8.30
N GLY A 47 -5.57 1.72 -7.26
CA GLY A 47 -6.78 1.16 -6.70
C GLY A 47 -7.97 0.80 -7.58
N TRP A 48 -8.79 -0.06 -7.04
CA TRP A 48 -10.09 -0.52 -7.55
C TRP A 48 -11.16 -0.46 -6.45
N SER A 49 -12.43 -0.45 -6.84
CA SER A 49 -13.53 -0.43 -5.89
C SER A 49 -13.84 -1.83 -5.32
N PRO A 50 -14.48 -1.93 -4.16
CA PRO A 50 -14.95 -3.22 -3.62
C PRO A 50 -15.90 -3.98 -4.54
N SER A 51 -16.68 -3.29 -5.39
CA SER A 51 -17.52 -3.94 -6.40
C SER A 51 -16.71 -4.59 -7.50
N VAL A 52 -15.64 -3.92 -7.98
CA VAL A 52 -14.70 -4.49 -8.94
C VAL A 52 -13.95 -5.69 -8.34
N MET A 53 -13.54 -5.62 -7.06
CA MET A 53 -12.96 -6.79 -6.39
C MET A 53 -13.89 -8.00 -6.41
N ALA A 54 -15.18 -7.79 -6.16
CA ALA A 54 -16.16 -8.88 -6.10
C ALA A 54 -16.55 -9.45 -7.46
N ALA A 55 -16.68 -8.60 -8.48
CA ALA A 55 -17.25 -8.97 -9.78
C ALA A 55 -16.23 -8.95 -10.94
N GLY A 56 -15.11 -8.23 -10.79
CA GLY A 56 -14.23 -7.87 -11.89
C GLY A 56 -14.81 -6.74 -12.74
N LEU A 57 -14.01 -6.27 -13.70
CA LEU A 57 -14.46 -5.33 -14.72
C LEU A 57 -15.20 -6.11 -15.81
N PRO A 58 -16.48 -5.78 -16.10
CA PRO A 58 -17.27 -6.53 -17.08
C PRO A 58 -16.80 -6.26 -18.51
N GLY A 59 -16.83 -7.30 -19.35
CA GLY A 59 -16.63 -7.17 -20.80
C GLY A 59 -15.21 -6.84 -21.27
N VAL A 60 -14.23 -6.90 -20.37
CA VAL A 60 -12.82 -6.57 -20.70
C VAL A 60 -12.10 -7.80 -21.25
N LEU A 61 -12.03 -8.86 -20.46
CA LEU A 61 -11.49 -10.17 -20.85
C LEU A 61 -12.40 -11.27 -20.31
N THR A 62 -12.58 -12.31 -21.10
CA THR A 62 -13.23 -13.54 -20.66
C THR A 62 -12.24 -14.41 -19.88
N GLN A 63 -12.75 -15.33 -19.06
CA GLN A 63 -11.91 -16.31 -18.36
C GLN A 63 -11.05 -17.11 -19.34
N THR A 64 -11.58 -17.48 -20.50
CA THR A 64 -10.85 -18.20 -21.55
C THR A 64 -9.69 -17.35 -22.09
N GLN A 65 -9.92 -16.07 -22.40
CA GLN A 65 -8.84 -15.20 -22.88
C GLN A 65 -7.72 -15.01 -21.86
N VAL A 66 -8.06 -14.94 -20.56
CA VAL A 66 -7.04 -14.88 -19.50
C VAL A 66 -6.26 -16.21 -19.42
N GLN A 67 -6.95 -17.35 -19.51
CA GLN A 67 -6.30 -18.67 -19.53
C GLN A 67 -5.38 -18.85 -20.74
N ASP A 68 -5.81 -18.43 -21.92
CA ASP A 68 -5.02 -18.45 -23.15
C ASP A 68 -3.76 -17.57 -23.00
N ALA A 69 -3.94 -16.34 -22.46
CA ALA A 69 -2.81 -15.45 -22.21
C ALA A 69 -1.79 -16.05 -21.24
N PHE A 70 -2.23 -16.70 -20.17
CA PHE A 70 -1.34 -17.43 -19.25
C PHE A 70 -0.62 -18.58 -19.94
N THR A 71 -1.32 -19.33 -20.78
CA THR A 71 -0.72 -20.44 -21.54
C THR A 71 0.36 -19.94 -22.49
N ASP A 72 0.11 -18.84 -23.19
CA ASP A 72 1.08 -18.20 -24.08
C ASP A 72 2.32 -17.71 -23.31
N LEU A 73 2.11 -17.01 -22.19
CA LEU A 73 3.19 -16.50 -21.34
C LEU A 73 4.06 -17.63 -20.75
N LEU A 74 3.43 -18.73 -20.31
CA LEU A 74 4.14 -19.90 -19.78
C LEU A 74 4.87 -20.68 -20.87
N ALA A 75 4.42 -20.62 -22.12
CA ALA A 75 5.11 -21.21 -23.25
C ALA A 75 6.36 -20.43 -23.65
N ASP A 76 6.43 -19.11 -23.37
CA ASP A 76 7.59 -18.27 -23.67
C ASP A 76 8.74 -18.58 -22.71
N PRO A 77 9.92 -19.02 -23.23
CA PRO A 77 11.08 -19.32 -22.39
C PRO A 77 11.54 -18.16 -21.52
N LYS A 78 11.30 -16.91 -21.96
CA LYS A 78 11.65 -15.69 -21.24
C LYS A 78 10.95 -15.61 -19.86
N TYR A 79 9.67 -16.01 -19.80
CA TYR A 79 8.87 -15.88 -18.58
C TYR A 79 8.80 -17.17 -17.78
N ARG A 80 9.13 -18.30 -18.36
CA ARG A 80 8.99 -19.63 -17.72
C ARG A 80 9.72 -19.73 -16.37
N GLY A 81 10.89 -19.11 -16.22
CA GLY A 81 11.65 -19.12 -14.97
C GLY A 81 11.11 -18.16 -13.92
N GLU A 82 10.55 -17.04 -14.34
CA GLU A 82 10.06 -15.98 -13.46
C GLU A 82 8.64 -16.26 -12.95
N LEU A 83 7.79 -16.84 -13.79
CA LEU A 83 6.42 -17.20 -13.46
C LEU A 83 6.29 -18.51 -12.68
N ALA A 84 7.29 -19.41 -12.80
CA ALA A 84 7.16 -20.78 -12.33
C ALA A 84 6.96 -20.94 -10.82
N SER A 85 7.53 -20.07 -10.00
CA SER A 85 7.53 -20.25 -8.55
C SER A 85 6.23 -19.81 -7.87
N SER A 86 5.54 -18.81 -8.39
CA SER A 86 4.38 -18.20 -7.71
C SER A 86 3.04 -18.55 -8.34
N PHE A 87 3.02 -18.87 -9.64
CA PHE A 87 1.79 -18.98 -10.42
C PHE A 87 1.50 -20.37 -10.99
N LEU A 88 2.51 -21.26 -11.05
CA LEU A 88 2.31 -22.62 -11.56
C LEU A 88 1.51 -23.53 -10.62
N GLU A 89 1.59 -23.30 -9.31
CA GLU A 89 0.85 -24.11 -8.34
C GLU A 89 -0.66 -23.83 -8.41
N GLU A 90 -1.06 -22.60 -8.78
CA GLU A 90 -2.45 -22.18 -8.85
C GLU A 90 -3.03 -22.23 -10.27
N GLY A 91 -2.18 -22.33 -11.27
CA GLY A 91 -2.45 -22.67 -12.66
C GLY A 91 -3.55 -21.91 -13.40
N PRO A 92 -3.66 -22.12 -14.71
CA PRO A 92 -4.70 -21.50 -15.56
C PRO A 92 -6.15 -21.92 -15.24
N THR A 93 -6.34 -22.85 -14.30
CA THR A 93 -7.66 -23.32 -13.85
C THR A 93 -8.26 -22.45 -12.74
N THR A 94 -7.47 -21.64 -12.08
CA THR A 94 -7.96 -20.75 -11.03
C THR A 94 -8.70 -19.57 -11.64
N PRO A 95 -9.85 -19.15 -11.11
CA PRO A 95 -10.58 -18.00 -11.63
C PRO A 95 -9.78 -16.72 -11.41
N TRP A 96 -9.64 -15.93 -12.48
CA TRP A 96 -9.09 -14.60 -12.46
C TRP A 96 -10.18 -13.54 -12.61
N ARG A 97 -9.94 -12.37 -12.03
CA ARG A 97 -10.77 -11.18 -12.26
C ARG A 97 -9.92 -10.04 -12.76
N VAL A 98 -10.38 -9.35 -13.80
CA VAL A 98 -9.78 -8.12 -14.22
C VAL A 98 -10.15 -7.04 -13.20
N LEU A 99 -9.18 -6.52 -12.48
CA LEU A 99 -9.36 -5.51 -11.45
C LEU A 99 -9.16 -4.09 -12.00
N ARG A 100 -8.27 -3.94 -12.99
CA ARG A 100 -7.94 -2.66 -13.59
C ARG A 100 -7.49 -2.85 -15.04
N VAL A 101 -7.75 -1.83 -15.85
CA VAL A 101 -7.20 -1.69 -17.20
C VAL A 101 -6.62 -0.30 -17.33
N ASP A 102 -5.41 -0.22 -17.88
CA ASP A 102 -4.70 1.03 -18.15
C ASP A 102 -4.03 0.91 -19.53
N GLY A 103 -4.71 1.45 -20.55
CA GLY A 103 -4.33 1.23 -21.95
C GLY A 103 -4.40 -0.24 -22.32
N ASP A 104 -3.26 -0.86 -22.63
CA ASP A 104 -3.09 -2.27 -22.96
C ASP A 104 -2.61 -3.11 -21.76
N THR A 105 -2.55 -2.53 -20.58
CA THR A 105 -2.11 -3.21 -19.34
C THR A 105 -3.32 -3.60 -18.50
N TYR A 106 -3.35 -4.86 -18.07
CA TYR A 106 -4.40 -5.47 -17.28
C TYR A 106 -3.86 -5.92 -15.94
N THR A 107 -4.49 -5.47 -14.85
CA THR A 107 -4.25 -6.02 -13.50
C THR A 107 -5.31 -7.06 -13.20
N LEU A 108 -4.89 -8.27 -12.93
CA LEU A 108 -5.75 -9.42 -12.63
C LEU A 108 -5.62 -9.80 -11.17
N GLY A 109 -6.73 -10.13 -10.53
CA GLY A 109 -6.76 -10.73 -9.19
C GLY A 109 -7.01 -12.22 -9.28
N LEU A 110 -6.15 -13.04 -8.64
CA LEU A 110 -6.23 -14.48 -8.62
C LEU A 110 -7.16 -14.97 -7.49
N GLY A 111 -7.93 -15.99 -7.77
CA GLY A 111 -8.76 -16.68 -6.78
C GLY A 111 -10.11 -16.03 -6.52
N ARG A 112 -10.68 -16.35 -5.37
CA ARG A 112 -11.99 -15.85 -4.97
C ARG A 112 -11.87 -14.53 -4.24
N TRP A 113 -12.42 -13.50 -4.83
CA TRP A 113 -12.46 -12.16 -4.28
C TRP A 113 -13.89 -11.77 -3.91
N THR A 114 -14.04 -11.02 -2.84
CA THR A 114 -15.30 -10.49 -2.35
C THR A 114 -15.21 -8.97 -2.19
N ARG A 115 -16.30 -8.31 -1.82
CA ARG A 115 -16.26 -6.89 -1.44
C ARG A 115 -15.39 -6.60 -0.22
N LYS A 116 -15.03 -7.63 0.55
CA LYS A 116 -14.16 -7.52 1.73
C LYS A 116 -12.71 -7.91 1.44
N GLY A 117 -12.38 -8.19 0.19
CA GLY A 117 -11.08 -8.68 -0.24
C GLY A 117 -11.08 -10.15 -0.65
N PRO A 118 -9.91 -10.70 -1.00
CA PRO A 118 -9.77 -12.11 -1.33
C PRO A 118 -9.94 -13.00 -0.10
N GLU A 119 -10.36 -14.24 -0.33
CA GLU A 119 -10.56 -15.21 0.75
C GLU A 119 -9.24 -15.78 1.29
N ASN A 120 -8.23 -15.93 0.44
CA ASN A 120 -6.96 -16.60 0.75
C ASN A 120 -5.75 -15.75 0.34
N GLY A 121 -5.60 -14.57 0.95
CA GLY A 121 -4.53 -13.65 0.54
C GLY A 121 -4.81 -13.02 -0.83
N ALA A 122 -4.17 -11.91 -1.10
CA ALA A 122 -4.30 -11.21 -2.37
C ALA A 122 -3.09 -11.54 -3.25
N THR A 123 -3.35 -12.19 -4.37
CA THR A 123 -2.35 -12.35 -5.42
C THR A 123 -2.83 -11.58 -6.64
N VAL A 124 -1.98 -10.74 -7.19
CA VAL A 124 -2.26 -9.97 -8.40
C VAL A 124 -1.23 -10.28 -9.48
N PHE A 125 -1.66 -10.14 -10.71
CA PHE A 125 -0.84 -10.37 -11.89
C PHE A 125 -1.05 -9.23 -12.86
N GLU A 126 0.03 -8.68 -13.40
CA GLU A 126 -0.04 -7.64 -14.41
C GLU A 126 0.49 -8.17 -15.74
N MET A 127 -0.34 -8.08 -16.76
CA MET A 127 0.02 -8.41 -18.12
C MET A 127 -0.32 -7.26 -19.06
N ARG A 128 0.47 -7.13 -20.12
CA ARG A 128 0.27 -6.14 -21.17
C ARG A 128 0.16 -6.82 -22.52
N GLY A 129 -0.71 -6.30 -23.39
CA GLY A 129 -0.85 -6.76 -24.75
C GLY A 129 -2.27 -7.04 -25.17
N HIS A 130 -2.41 -7.97 -26.14
CA HIS A 130 -3.68 -8.39 -26.73
C HIS A 130 -3.57 -9.83 -27.16
N THR A 131 -4.68 -10.44 -27.54
CA THR A 131 -4.75 -11.84 -27.96
C THR A 131 -3.64 -12.17 -28.99
N GLY A 132 -2.82 -13.16 -28.67
CA GLY A 132 -1.67 -13.60 -29.48
C GLY A 132 -0.38 -12.79 -29.29
N SER A 133 -0.35 -11.80 -28.37
CA SER A 133 0.84 -11.02 -28.07
C SER A 133 0.80 -10.49 -26.63
N TRP A 134 1.01 -11.38 -25.68
CA TRP A 134 1.03 -11.04 -24.27
C TRP A 134 2.43 -10.90 -23.72
N ALA A 135 2.62 -9.95 -22.81
CA ALA A 135 3.85 -9.77 -22.05
C ALA A 135 3.50 -9.66 -20.56
N TRP A 136 4.25 -10.34 -19.71
CA TRP A 136 4.17 -10.15 -18.27
C TRP A 136 4.87 -8.84 -17.88
N SER A 137 4.24 -8.04 -17.03
CA SER A 137 4.80 -6.79 -16.54
C SER A 137 4.99 -6.76 -15.02
N GLY A 138 4.42 -7.70 -14.30
CA GLY A 138 4.59 -7.80 -12.85
C GLY A 138 3.55 -8.69 -12.18
N GLY A 139 3.67 -8.84 -10.87
CA GLY A 139 2.71 -9.59 -10.07
C GLY A 139 3.33 -10.23 -8.84
N GLY A 140 2.49 -10.74 -7.98
CA GLY A 140 2.87 -11.40 -6.74
C GLY A 140 1.85 -11.15 -5.64
N ASP A 141 2.27 -11.45 -4.40
CA ASP A 141 1.46 -11.19 -3.23
C ASP A 141 1.22 -9.68 -3.07
N CYS A 142 0.00 -9.34 -2.74
CA CYS A 142 -0.46 -7.97 -2.67
C CYS A 142 -0.99 -7.67 -1.26
N HIS A 143 -0.36 -6.74 -0.57
CA HIS A 143 -0.92 -6.18 0.66
C HIS A 143 -1.98 -5.15 0.29
N LEU A 144 -3.26 -5.54 0.44
CA LEU A 144 -4.37 -4.64 0.17
C LEU A 144 -4.41 -3.51 1.19
N ALA A 145 -4.46 -2.29 0.69
CA ALA A 145 -4.57 -1.08 1.49
C ALA A 145 -5.49 -0.07 0.79
N PRO A 146 -6.14 0.85 1.53
CA PRO A 146 -6.86 1.95 0.91
C PRO A 146 -5.89 2.83 0.10
N VAL A 147 -6.37 3.38 -1.02
CA VAL A 147 -5.55 4.19 -1.94
C VAL A 147 -5.11 5.49 -1.28
N LEU A 148 -3.84 5.84 -1.47
CA LEU A 148 -3.21 7.05 -0.98
C LEU A 148 -2.96 8.07 -2.10
N SER A 149 -2.81 9.32 -1.70
CA SER A 149 -2.26 10.36 -2.57
C SER A 149 -0.79 10.12 -2.84
N ALA A 150 -0.30 10.53 -4.00
CA ALA A 150 1.13 10.44 -4.32
C ALA A 150 2.00 11.14 -3.26
N GLY A 151 3.12 10.54 -2.92
CA GLY A 151 4.05 11.03 -1.91
C GLY A 151 3.61 10.78 -0.45
N SER A 152 2.61 9.93 -0.25
CA SER A 152 2.16 9.48 1.08
C SER A 152 2.31 7.96 1.19
N GLU A 153 2.63 7.49 2.38
CA GLU A 153 2.67 6.08 2.74
C GLU A 153 1.75 5.79 3.93
N TRP A 154 1.38 4.54 4.09
CA TRP A 154 0.66 4.07 5.27
C TRP A 154 1.58 3.91 6.47
N VAL A 155 1.01 4.13 7.65
CA VAL A 155 1.64 3.87 8.94
C VAL A 155 0.84 2.80 9.65
N HIS A 156 1.50 1.72 10.06
CA HIS A 156 0.89 0.65 10.85
C HIS A 156 0.67 1.06 12.29
N LEU A 157 -0.50 0.71 12.82
CA LEU A 157 -0.85 0.89 14.22
C LEU A 157 -0.55 -0.38 15.01
N THR A 158 0.10 -0.23 16.17
CA THR A 158 0.37 -1.33 17.10
C THR A 158 0.03 -0.92 18.52
N THR A 159 -0.18 -1.88 19.43
CA THR A 159 -0.26 -1.58 20.85
C THR A 159 1.14 -1.50 21.46
N LEU A 160 1.31 -0.56 22.38
CA LEU A 160 2.53 -0.44 23.17
C LEU A 160 2.58 -1.51 24.27
N ARG A 161 3.74 -1.68 24.91
CA ARG A 161 3.92 -2.66 26.00
C ARG A 161 2.95 -2.49 27.17
N GLN A 162 2.65 -1.24 27.53
CA GLN A 162 1.67 -0.89 28.57
C GLN A 162 0.21 -1.16 28.18
N GLY A 163 -0.05 -1.52 26.91
CA GLY A 163 -1.39 -1.70 26.38
C GLY A 163 -2.07 -0.37 26.06
N LEU A 164 -3.39 -0.44 25.79
CA LEU A 164 -4.23 0.72 25.46
C LEU A 164 -4.93 1.23 26.71
N ASP A 165 -4.85 2.54 26.97
CA ASP A 165 -5.74 3.17 27.94
C ASP A 165 -7.15 3.29 27.33
N ARG A 166 -8.02 2.38 27.76
CA ARG A 166 -9.37 2.27 27.24
C ARG A 166 -10.34 3.34 27.75
N GLN A 167 -9.97 4.03 28.83
CA GLN A 167 -10.77 5.10 29.40
C GLN A 167 -10.43 6.47 28.82
N SER A 168 -9.33 6.56 28.10
CA SER A 168 -8.89 7.80 27.47
C SER A 168 -9.57 8.05 26.12
N THR A 169 -9.86 9.30 25.82
CA THR A 169 -10.16 9.80 24.47
C THR A 169 -8.90 10.05 23.65
N HIS A 170 -7.72 9.85 24.25
CA HIS A 170 -6.42 10.02 23.61
C HIS A 170 -5.51 8.81 23.91
N PRO A 171 -5.95 7.58 23.58
CA PRO A 171 -5.12 6.40 23.83
C PRO A 171 -3.79 6.52 23.10
N SER A 172 -2.71 6.10 23.79
CA SER A 172 -1.40 5.98 23.19
C SER A 172 -1.30 4.71 22.35
N VAL A 173 -0.83 4.86 21.11
CA VAL A 173 -0.59 3.76 20.17
C VAL A 173 0.84 3.81 19.64
N GLY A 174 1.39 2.68 19.23
CA GLY A 174 2.62 2.61 18.47
C GLY A 174 2.35 2.83 16.99
N VAL A 175 3.24 3.54 16.32
CA VAL A 175 3.21 3.70 14.85
C VAL A 175 4.53 3.28 14.24
N THR A 176 4.45 2.63 13.07
CA THR A 176 5.60 2.19 12.28
C THR A 176 5.32 2.48 10.81
N GLU A 177 6.25 3.14 10.12
CA GLU A 177 6.18 3.35 8.68
C GLU A 177 6.24 2.00 7.94
N GLN A 178 5.50 1.86 6.86
CA GLN A 178 5.49 0.63 6.06
C GLN A 178 6.66 0.56 5.09
N GLU A 179 7.06 1.70 4.53
CA GLU A 179 8.14 1.77 3.56
C GLU A 179 9.51 1.82 4.23
N CYS A 180 10.55 1.59 3.44
CA CYS A 180 11.93 1.68 3.88
C CYS A 180 12.28 3.14 4.16
N ALA A 181 12.35 3.52 5.43
CA ALA A 181 12.52 4.90 5.87
C ALA A 181 13.89 5.20 6.51
N SER A 182 14.91 4.35 6.27
CA SER A 182 16.28 4.49 6.82
C SER A 182 16.30 4.65 8.34
N GLY A 183 15.29 4.11 9.06
CA GLY A 183 15.18 4.23 10.51
C GLY A 183 14.93 5.65 11.01
N ARG A 184 14.42 6.57 10.17
CA ARG A 184 14.11 7.96 10.57
C ARG A 184 13.08 8.00 11.69
N ASP A 185 13.06 9.10 12.43
CA ASP A 185 11.93 9.40 13.33
C ASP A 185 10.69 9.74 12.50
N PRO A 186 9.60 8.96 12.57
CA PRO A 186 8.42 9.22 11.75
C PRO A 186 7.65 10.49 12.16
N ARG A 187 7.77 10.95 13.41
CA ARG A 187 6.94 12.03 13.96
C ARG A 187 6.90 13.31 13.12
N PRO A 188 8.02 13.83 12.56
CA PRO A 188 7.97 15.02 11.71
C PRO A 188 7.26 14.81 10.37
N PHE A 189 7.04 13.56 9.99
CA PHE A 189 6.46 13.16 8.70
C PHE A 189 5.02 12.67 8.82
N LEU A 190 4.54 12.42 10.05
CA LEU A 190 3.18 11.95 10.29
C LEU A 190 2.16 13.01 9.88
N GLY A 191 1.17 12.58 9.12
CA GLY A 191 -0.04 13.35 8.85
C GLY A 191 -0.99 13.36 10.07
N THR A 192 -2.09 14.07 9.94
CA THR A 192 -3.15 14.03 10.96
C THR A 192 -3.90 12.70 10.86
N PRO A 193 -4.04 11.93 11.96
CA PRO A 193 -4.79 10.69 11.94
C PRO A 193 -6.28 10.93 11.72
N ILE A 194 -6.91 9.99 11.01
CA ILE A 194 -8.37 9.94 10.86
C ILE A 194 -8.89 8.74 11.63
N SER A 195 -9.93 8.92 12.42
CA SER A 195 -10.64 7.82 13.07
C SER A 195 -12.05 7.67 12.52
N LYS A 196 -12.44 6.44 12.18
CA LYS A 196 -13.84 6.07 11.93
C LYS A 196 -14.35 5.30 13.13
N GLU A 197 -15.36 5.86 13.82
CA GLU A 197 -15.87 5.31 15.05
C GLU A 197 -17.27 4.74 14.86
N THR A 198 -17.50 3.54 15.40
CA THR A 198 -18.81 2.90 15.52
C THR A 198 -19.05 2.54 16.99
N SER A 199 -20.20 1.95 17.30
CA SER A 199 -20.49 1.45 18.65
C SER A 199 -19.57 0.27 19.07
N THR A 200 -18.97 -0.45 18.11
CA THR A 200 -18.18 -1.67 18.39
C THR A 200 -16.73 -1.56 17.98
N THR A 201 -16.37 -0.62 17.11
CA THR A 201 -15.03 -0.47 16.57
C THR A 201 -14.58 0.97 16.47
N VAL A 202 -13.28 1.16 16.51
CA VAL A 202 -12.57 2.37 16.09
C VAL A 202 -11.56 1.94 15.05
N THR A 203 -11.62 2.47 13.84
CA THR A 203 -10.60 2.25 12.81
C THR A 203 -9.74 3.49 12.68
N GLY A 204 -8.46 3.37 13.00
CA GLY A 204 -7.48 4.44 12.83
C GLY A 204 -6.81 4.36 11.47
N TYR A 205 -6.77 5.47 10.75
CA TYR A 205 -6.05 5.65 9.49
C TYR A 205 -4.96 6.68 9.73
N TRP A 206 -3.72 6.29 9.54
CA TRP A 206 -2.60 7.20 9.72
C TRP A 206 -1.63 7.07 8.56
N THR A 207 -1.16 8.22 8.07
CA THR A 207 -0.22 8.29 6.97
C THR A 207 1.02 9.09 7.34
N ALA A 208 2.10 8.86 6.62
CA ALA A 208 3.29 9.70 6.66
C ALA A 208 3.61 10.19 5.25
N THR A 209 4.46 11.19 5.15
CA THR A 209 5.09 11.54 3.88
C THR A 209 6.06 10.44 3.50
N SER A 210 5.95 9.91 2.28
CA SER A 210 6.84 8.85 1.78
C SER A 210 8.32 9.25 1.93
N PRO A 211 9.19 8.31 2.32
CA PRO A 211 10.63 8.54 2.33
C PRO A 211 11.18 8.74 0.92
N ALA A 212 12.46 9.07 0.82
CA ALA A 212 13.13 9.16 -0.48
C ALA A 212 13.32 7.76 -1.09
N ASP A 213 13.31 7.67 -2.42
CA ASP A 213 13.36 6.42 -3.19
C ASP A 213 14.57 5.52 -2.88
N ASN A 214 15.65 6.09 -2.34
CA ASN A 214 16.87 5.36 -1.98
C ASN A 214 17.00 5.07 -0.47
N SER A 215 15.90 5.12 0.27
CA SER A 215 15.90 4.83 1.70
C SER A 215 16.18 3.35 1.98
N SER A 216 16.97 3.09 3.01
CA SER A 216 17.27 1.73 3.45
C SER A 216 16.17 1.17 4.34
N CYS A 217 16.00 -0.16 4.33
CA CYS A 217 14.98 -0.85 5.13
C CYS A 217 15.48 -1.17 6.56
N VAL A 218 16.05 -0.19 7.23
CA VAL A 218 16.42 -0.34 8.63
C VAL A 218 15.15 -0.23 9.48
N GLY A 219 14.79 -1.31 10.15
CA GLY A 219 13.64 -1.34 11.06
C GLY A 219 13.83 -0.42 12.26
N ARG A 220 12.74 0.17 12.74
CA ARG A 220 12.69 0.96 13.97
C ARG A 220 11.60 0.43 14.89
N ALA A 221 11.84 0.53 16.20
CA ALA A 221 10.79 0.24 17.18
C ALA A 221 9.59 1.19 16.99
N PRO A 222 8.34 0.72 17.22
CA PRO A 222 7.16 1.55 17.12
C PRO A 222 7.27 2.81 17.98
N MET A 223 6.96 3.94 17.38
CA MET A 223 6.94 5.23 18.07
C MET A 223 5.62 5.46 18.77
N ASN A 224 5.68 5.95 20.02
CA ASN A 224 4.49 6.30 20.79
C ASN A 224 3.89 7.61 20.26
N VAL A 225 2.59 7.56 19.92
CA VAL A 225 1.79 8.70 19.50
C VAL A 225 0.39 8.61 20.11
N SER A 226 -0.34 9.74 20.15
CA SER A 226 -1.69 9.80 20.70
C SER A 226 -2.72 9.79 19.58
N LEU A 227 -3.68 8.86 19.63
CA LEU A 227 -4.81 8.81 18.70
C LEU A 227 -6.00 9.54 19.33
N ARG A 228 -6.47 10.60 18.68
CA ARG A 228 -7.63 11.36 19.16
C ARG A 228 -8.94 10.67 18.77
N LEU A 229 -9.82 10.43 19.75
CA LEU A 229 -11.14 9.83 19.60
C LEU A 229 -12.24 10.80 20.06
N ALA A 230 -13.43 10.66 19.50
CA ALA A 230 -14.62 11.41 19.93
C ALA A 230 -15.12 10.96 21.31
N SER A 231 -14.92 9.67 21.66
CA SER A 231 -15.27 9.11 22.97
C SER A 231 -14.22 8.08 23.40
N PRO A 232 -14.13 7.74 24.72
CA PRO A 232 -13.19 6.73 25.20
C PRO A 232 -13.31 5.42 24.42
N LEU A 233 -12.18 4.71 24.20
CA LEU A 233 -12.17 3.44 23.47
C LEU A 233 -13.13 2.41 24.10
N GLY A 234 -13.18 2.32 25.43
CA GLY A 234 -14.06 1.42 26.15
C GLY A 234 -13.88 -0.04 25.74
N GLN A 235 -14.98 -0.70 25.40
CA GLN A 235 -14.99 -2.09 24.93
C GLN A 235 -14.82 -2.21 23.40
N ARG A 236 -14.77 -1.10 22.67
CA ARG A 236 -14.60 -1.11 21.22
C ARG A 236 -13.25 -1.72 20.83
N LYS A 237 -13.22 -2.39 19.69
CA LYS A 237 -11.99 -2.90 19.08
C LYS A 237 -11.29 -1.74 18.35
N LEU A 238 -9.98 -1.59 18.57
CA LEU A 238 -9.16 -0.70 17.76
C LEU A 238 -8.63 -1.47 16.55
N LEU A 239 -8.89 -0.94 15.37
CA LEU A 239 -8.48 -1.52 14.09
C LEU A 239 -7.46 -0.60 13.41
N ASP A 240 -6.49 -1.21 12.76
CA ASP A 240 -5.54 -0.57 11.87
C ASP A 240 -6.16 -0.47 10.47
N GLY A 241 -6.39 0.75 10.00
CA GLY A 241 -6.95 1.05 8.69
C GLY A 241 -5.93 1.11 7.57
N SER A 242 -4.65 0.92 7.85
CA SER A 242 -3.60 0.85 6.83
C SER A 242 -3.68 -0.41 5.97
N THR A 243 -4.50 -1.37 6.35
CA THR A 243 -4.80 -2.60 5.61
C THR A 243 -6.25 -2.66 5.17
N PHE A 244 -6.55 -3.49 4.19
CA PHE A 244 -7.93 -3.78 3.78
C PHE A 244 -8.16 -5.31 3.70
N PRO A 245 -9.16 -5.85 4.43
CA PRO A 245 -9.97 -5.17 5.45
C PRO A 245 -9.11 -4.69 6.63
N PRO A 246 -9.59 -3.69 7.41
CA PRO A 246 -8.88 -3.25 8.61
C PRO A 246 -8.62 -4.40 9.59
N THR A 247 -7.40 -4.47 10.13
CA THR A 247 -6.97 -5.54 11.02
C THR A 247 -6.98 -5.10 12.47
N LEU A 248 -7.13 -6.04 13.41
CA LEU A 248 -7.07 -5.74 14.84
C LEU A 248 -5.68 -5.22 15.21
N VAL A 249 -5.63 -4.07 15.88
CA VAL A 249 -4.37 -3.54 16.42
C VAL A 249 -3.87 -4.48 17.52
N THR A 250 -2.74 -5.12 17.25
CA THR A 250 -2.09 -6.08 18.14
C THR A 250 -0.76 -5.54 18.64
N ARG A 251 -0.15 -6.25 19.58
CA ARG A 251 1.19 -5.90 20.05
C ARG A 251 2.19 -6.11 18.91
N SER A 252 3.11 -5.15 18.74
CA SER A 252 4.22 -5.33 17.80
C SER A 252 5.02 -6.58 18.15
N SER A 253 5.26 -7.45 17.18
CA SER A 253 6.13 -8.60 17.29
C SER A 253 7.62 -8.22 17.21
N VAL A 254 7.92 -6.98 16.84
CA VAL A 254 9.31 -6.48 16.80
C VAL A 254 9.81 -6.40 18.23
N ALA A 255 10.61 -7.38 18.64
CA ALA A 255 11.41 -7.30 19.84
C ALA A 255 12.29 -6.03 19.69
N ALA A 256 12.26 -5.15 20.72
CA ALA A 256 13.23 -4.09 20.79
C ALA A 256 14.60 -4.76 20.77
N GLY A 257 15.27 -4.73 19.62
CA GLY A 257 16.66 -5.12 19.51
C GLY A 257 17.42 -4.27 20.50
N GLY A 258 18.05 -4.92 21.46
CA GLY A 258 18.93 -4.33 22.44
C GLY A 258 20.22 -3.86 21.77
#